data_68c8fbd66e252adef7693e95dcdd47df
#
_entry.id   68c8fbd66e252adef7693e95dcdd47df
#
_cell.length_a   1.000
_cell.length_b   1.000
_cell.length_c   1.000
_cell.angle_alpha   90.00
_cell.angle_beta   90.00
_cell.angle_gamma   90.00
#
_symmetry.space_group_name_H-M   'P 1'
#
loop_
_entity.id
_entity.type
_entity.pdbx_description
1 polymer ?
#
loop_
_entity_poly.entity_id
_entity_poly.type
_entity_poly.pdbx_seq_one_letter_code
_entity_poly.pdbx_strand_id
1 'polypeptide(L)'
;MAKYLSLEEEVAVRLYTSGYYSGLNRALRGEIAITEEYKVYKELLNNALNKLPKTSSSTFYRLEKWSPESLKKEYITGKTVEKKAFTSSTYDYMAAEEMMFDDASYNVLIKIIGKNGKNIEEASLLPAEKEVLFKSNTKFLVGEIKPIPSPVNPNENIMFINLIEK
;
A
#
# COMPACT_ATOMS: atom_id res chain seq x y z
N MET A 1 -4.41 18.66 -11.95
CA MET A 1 -3.88 18.19 -10.69
C MET A 1 -4.62 18.78 -9.51
N ALA A 2 -4.59 18.09 -8.37
CA ALA A 2 -5.40 18.46 -7.22
C ALA A 2 -5.19 19.92 -6.82
N LYS A 3 -6.21 20.73 -6.98
CA LYS A 3 -6.22 22.18 -6.67
C LYS A 3 -5.88 22.49 -5.20
N TYR A 4 -5.71 21.46 -4.37
CA TYR A 4 -5.58 21.58 -2.93
C TYR A 4 -4.16 21.38 -2.42
N LEU A 5 -3.25 20.86 -3.27
CA LEU A 5 -1.87 20.57 -2.88
C LEU A 5 -0.96 21.76 -3.13
N SER A 6 -0.02 22.00 -2.21
CA SER A 6 1.11 22.87 -2.48
C SER A 6 2.04 22.22 -3.51
N LEU A 7 2.96 22.97 -4.10
CA LEU A 7 3.94 22.43 -5.02
C LEU A 7 4.79 21.34 -4.36
N GLU A 8 5.21 21.56 -3.12
CA GLU A 8 6.02 20.62 -2.35
C GLU A 8 5.25 19.33 -2.07
N GLU A 9 3.97 19.42 -1.73
CA GLU A 9 3.11 18.26 -1.49
C GLU A 9 2.91 17.46 -2.78
N GLU A 10 2.71 18.14 -3.89
CA GLU A 10 2.58 17.51 -5.20
C GLU A 10 3.85 16.79 -5.60
N VAL A 11 5.02 17.41 -5.41
CA VAL A 11 6.31 16.78 -5.65
C VAL A 11 6.49 15.56 -4.74
N ALA A 12 6.09 15.65 -3.48
CA ALA A 12 6.17 14.52 -2.56
C ALA A 12 5.36 13.30 -3.04
N VAL A 13 4.14 13.51 -3.55
CA VAL A 13 3.33 12.44 -4.13
C VAL A 13 3.99 11.84 -5.36
N ARG A 14 4.48 12.68 -6.27
CA ARG A 14 5.17 12.21 -7.49
C ARG A 14 6.42 11.40 -7.19
N LEU A 15 7.25 11.87 -6.26
CA LEU A 15 8.45 11.16 -5.83
C LEU A 15 8.10 9.79 -5.23
N TYR A 16 7.03 9.70 -4.47
CA TYR A 16 6.56 8.43 -3.93
C TYR A 16 6.33 7.41 -5.05
N THR A 17 5.68 7.82 -6.12
CA THR A 17 5.37 6.94 -7.26
C THR A 17 6.58 6.62 -8.14
N SER A 18 7.69 7.33 -7.99
CA SER A 18 8.92 7.14 -8.79
C SER A 18 9.88 6.09 -8.23
N GLY A 19 9.51 5.41 -7.14
CA GLY A 19 10.39 4.45 -6.46
C GLY A 19 11.15 5.04 -5.26
N TYR A 20 11.10 6.34 -5.04
CA TYR A 20 11.69 6.97 -3.85
C TYR A 20 11.01 6.51 -2.56
N TYR A 21 9.82 5.96 -2.67
CA TYR A 21 9.05 5.37 -1.57
C TYR A 21 9.81 4.28 -0.81
N SER A 22 10.69 3.55 -1.48
CA SER A 22 11.37 2.39 -0.87
C SER A 22 12.22 2.79 0.32
N GLY A 23 13.05 3.81 0.17
CA GLY A 23 13.87 4.33 1.27
C GLY A 23 13.04 4.91 2.39
N LEU A 24 12.04 5.72 2.06
CA LEU A 24 11.13 6.30 3.05
C LEU A 24 10.43 5.22 3.87
N ASN A 25 9.81 4.25 3.20
CA ASN A 25 9.05 3.20 3.88
C ASN A 25 9.93 2.29 4.72
N ARG A 26 11.14 1.98 4.28
CA ARG A 26 12.12 1.22 5.07
C ARG A 26 12.53 1.98 6.34
N ALA A 27 12.73 3.29 6.24
CA ALA A 27 13.02 4.13 7.40
C ALA A 27 11.84 4.17 8.38
N LEU A 28 10.61 4.29 7.86
CA LEU A 28 9.41 4.30 8.70
C LEU A 28 9.16 2.95 9.40
N ARG A 29 9.55 1.84 8.77
CA ARG A 29 9.49 0.51 9.41
C ARG A 29 10.66 0.25 10.38
N GLY A 30 11.62 1.16 10.47
CA GLY A 30 12.77 0.99 11.35
C GLY A 30 13.87 0.09 10.78
N GLU A 31 13.82 -0.25 9.49
CA GLU A 31 14.83 -1.08 8.82
C GLU A 31 16.13 -0.33 8.54
N ILE A 32 16.03 0.98 8.35
CA ILE A 32 17.17 1.90 8.20
C ILE A 32 16.93 3.13 9.06
N ALA A 33 18.00 3.90 9.33
CA ALA A 33 17.88 5.13 10.12
C ALA A 33 16.97 6.15 9.41
N ILE A 34 16.11 6.79 10.19
CA ILE A 34 15.29 7.90 9.67
C ILE A 34 16.12 9.18 9.68
N THR A 35 16.24 9.82 8.53
CA THR A 35 16.92 11.10 8.36
C THR A 35 15.93 12.26 8.53
N GLU A 36 16.46 13.49 8.70
CA GLU A 36 15.60 14.69 8.71
C GLU A 36 14.86 14.86 7.38
N GLU A 37 15.49 14.52 6.28
CA GLU A 37 14.86 14.51 4.95
C GLU A 37 13.64 13.59 4.92
N TYR A 38 13.75 12.36 5.43
CA TYR A 38 12.63 11.43 5.50
C TYR A 38 11.51 11.90 6.43
N LYS A 39 11.86 12.56 7.54
CA LYS A 39 10.86 13.15 8.44
C LYS A 39 10.03 14.23 7.74
N VAL A 40 10.70 15.14 7.04
CA VAL A 40 10.04 16.19 6.26
C VAL A 40 9.19 15.58 5.15
N TYR A 41 9.73 14.59 4.43
CA TYR A 41 9.01 13.90 3.37
C TYR A 41 7.75 13.21 3.87
N LYS A 42 7.84 12.48 4.99
CA LYS A 42 6.69 11.86 5.64
C LYS A 42 5.60 12.87 5.96
N GLU A 43 5.98 14.02 6.52
CA GLU A 43 5.04 15.08 6.90
C GLU A 43 4.34 15.66 5.67
N LEU A 44 5.10 16.00 4.63
CA LEU A 44 4.55 16.52 3.37
C LEU A 44 3.57 15.53 2.73
N LEU A 45 3.93 14.25 2.69
CA LEU A 45 3.08 13.23 2.09
C LEU A 45 1.81 13.00 2.90
N ASN A 46 1.89 12.94 4.23
CA ASN A 46 0.71 12.84 5.08
C ASN A 46 -0.20 14.06 4.92
N ASN A 47 0.36 15.26 4.83
CA ASN A 47 -0.40 16.48 4.62
C ASN A 47 -1.09 16.49 3.25
N ALA A 48 -0.39 16.04 2.22
CA ALA A 48 -0.97 15.89 0.88
C ALA A 48 -2.16 14.92 0.92
N LEU A 49 -2.00 13.76 1.53
CA LEU A 49 -3.06 12.77 1.65
C LEU A 49 -4.26 13.29 2.45
N ASN A 50 -4.04 14.12 3.47
CA ASN A 50 -5.14 14.74 4.21
C ASN A 50 -6.01 15.67 3.34
N LYS A 51 -5.39 16.31 2.35
CA LYS A 51 -6.08 17.29 1.47
C LYS A 51 -6.77 16.63 0.28
N LEU A 52 -6.34 15.44 -0.12
CA LEU A 52 -6.95 14.74 -1.24
C LEU A 52 -8.33 14.20 -0.88
N PRO A 53 -9.26 14.15 -1.85
CA PRO A 53 -10.58 13.56 -1.59
C PRO A 53 -10.46 12.06 -1.35
N LYS A 54 -11.36 11.52 -0.54
CA LYS A 54 -11.47 10.08 -0.37
C LYS A 54 -11.88 9.44 -1.71
N THR A 55 -11.35 8.25 -1.98
CA THR A 55 -11.79 7.47 -3.13
C THR A 55 -13.25 7.02 -2.95
N SER A 56 -13.96 6.86 -4.06
CA SER A 56 -15.32 6.29 -4.06
C SER A 56 -15.33 4.79 -3.78
N SER A 57 -14.21 4.10 -4.01
CA SER A 57 -14.08 2.68 -3.71
C SER A 57 -13.87 2.44 -2.21
N SER A 58 -14.33 1.30 -1.73
CA SER A 58 -14.09 0.83 -0.36
C SER A 58 -13.27 -0.45 -0.32
N THR A 59 -12.97 -1.03 -1.47
CA THR A 59 -12.21 -2.28 -1.60
C THR A 59 -10.96 -2.02 -2.42
N PHE A 60 -9.81 -2.45 -1.88
CA PHE A 60 -8.51 -2.26 -2.50
C PHE A 60 -7.70 -3.54 -2.46
N TYR A 61 -6.68 -3.63 -3.31
CA TYR A 61 -5.81 -4.79 -3.43
C TYR A 61 -4.36 -4.38 -3.29
N ARG A 62 -3.59 -5.22 -2.60
CA ARG A 62 -2.16 -5.03 -2.38
C ARG A 62 -1.44 -6.35 -2.51
N LEU A 63 -0.27 -6.33 -3.10
CA LEU A 63 0.60 -7.50 -3.21
C LEU A 63 1.79 -7.36 -2.27
N GLU A 64 2.17 -8.47 -1.63
CA GLU A 64 3.34 -8.53 -0.76
C GLU A 64 4.12 -9.82 -1.01
N LYS A 65 5.35 -9.82 -0.51
CA LYS A 65 6.26 -10.98 -0.55
C LYS A 65 6.66 -11.31 0.88
N TRP A 66 6.38 -12.54 1.29
CA TRP A 66 6.67 -12.98 2.66
C TRP A 66 7.20 -14.40 2.67
N SER A 67 8.14 -14.70 3.58
CA SER A 67 8.39 -16.07 3.99
C SER A 67 7.22 -16.57 4.84
N PRO A 68 6.91 -17.88 4.85
CA PRO A 68 5.80 -18.40 5.66
C PRO A 68 5.90 -18.05 7.15
N GLU A 69 7.10 -18.09 7.71
CA GLU A 69 7.33 -17.79 9.13
C GLU A 69 7.08 -16.31 9.45
N SER A 70 7.60 -15.41 8.62
CA SER A 70 7.42 -13.96 8.81
C SER A 70 5.98 -13.54 8.59
N LEU A 71 5.28 -14.16 7.64
CA LEU A 71 3.87 -13.89 7.39
C LEU A 71 3.01 -14.18 8.62
N LYS A 72 3.24 -15.33 9.27
CA LYS A 72 2.50 -15.75 10.47
C LYS A 72 2.74 -14.83 11.67
N LYS A 73 3.90 -14.17 11.73
CA LYS A 73 4.20 -13.20 12.77
C LYS A 73 3.54 -11.84 12.51
N GLU A 74 3.51 -11.43 11.25
CA GLU A 74 2.96 -10.13 10.85
C GLU A 74 1.44 -10.11 10.90
N TYR A 75 0.79 -11.14 10.32
CA TYR A 75 -0.66 -11.21 10.18
C TYR A 75 -1.25 -12.34 11.02
N ILE A 76 -1.99 -11.96 12.04
CA ILE A 76 -2.67 -12.89 12.95
C ILE A 76 -4.16 -12.54 12.96
N THR A 77 -5.01 -13.44 12.49
CA THR A 77 -6.46 -13.23 12.45
C THR A 77 -7.00 -12.78 13.81
N GLY A 78 -7.80 -11.72 13.78
CA GLY A 78 -8.39 -11.10 14.96
C GLY A 78 -7.49 -10.08 15.66
N LYS A 79 -6.24 -9.93 15.23
CA LYS A 79 -5.32 -8.91 15.77
C LYS A 79 -5.30 -7.68 14.87
N THR A 80 -4.91 -6.56 15.47
CA THR A 80 -4.64 -5.33 14.73
C THR A 80 -3.18 -5.30 14.29
N VAL A 81 -2.95 -4.99 13.01
CA VAL A 81 -1.63 -4.67 12.48
C VAL A 81 -1.55 -3.16 12.21
N GLU A 82 -0.49 -2.52 12.70
CA GLU A 82 -0.21 -1.12 12.39
C GLU A 82 0.85 -1.03 11.32
N LYS A 83 0.51 -0.42 10.21
CA LYS A 83 1.45 -0.15 9.12
C LYS A 83 2.12 1.19 9.36
N LYS A 84 3.34 1.18 9.88
CA LYS A 84 4.12 2.39 10.16
C LYS A 84 4.51 3.13 8.88
N ALA A 85 4.77 2.41 7.81
CA ALA A 85 4.99 2.96 6.49
C ALA A 85 3.67 3.34 5.81
N PHE A 86 3.76 4.07 4.70
CA PHE A 86 2.62 4.26 3.81
C PHE A 86 2.23 2.93 3.17
N THR A 87 0.94 2.69 3.00
CA THR A 87 0.43 1.46 2.41
C THR A 87 -0.15 1.75 1.03
N SER A 88 0.55 1.32 0.00
CA SER A 88 0.09 1.40 -1.38
C SER A 88 -0.85 0.24 -1.71
N SER A 89 -1.88 0.55 -2.46
CA SER A 89 -2.87 -0.41 -2.95
C SER A 89 -3.41 0.05 -4.30
N THR A 90 -4.25 -0.75 -4.92
CA THR A 90 -4.99 -0.37 -6.13
C THR A 90 -6.48 -0.61 -5.92
N TYR A 91 -7.31 0.23 -6.51
CA TYR A 91 -8.76 -0.01 -6.53
C TYR A 91 -9.18 -0.98 -7.65
N ASP A 92 -8.27 -1.33 -8.56
CA ASP A 92 -8.55 -2.19 -9.70
C ASP A 92 -7.83 -3.54 -9.55
N TYR A 93 -8.60 -4.60 -9.35
CA TYR A 93 -8.06 -5.95 -9.25
C TYR A 93 -7.23 -6.35 -10.47
N MET A 94 -7.61 -5.91 -11.68
CA MET A 94 -6.87 -6.20 -12.91
C MET A 94 -5.46 -5.62 -12.86
N ALA A 95 -5.29 -4.43 -12.28
CA ALA A 95 -3.97 -3.84 -12.10
C ALA A 95 -3.11 -4.68 -11.14
N ALA A 96 -3.69 -5.20 -10.07
CA ALA A 96 -2.98 -6.11 -9.15
C ALA A 96 -2.57 -7.40 -9.85
N GLU A 97 -3.45 -7.98 -10.65
CA GLU A 97 -3.16 -9.20 -11.41
C GLU A 97 -2.03 -8.98 -12.43
N GLU A 98 -2.04 -7.86 -13.13
CA GLU A 98 -0.95 -7.49 -14.06
C GLU A 98 0.40 -7.38 -13.33
N MET A 99 0.44 -6.79 -12.13
CA MET A 99 1.66 -6.73 -11.32
C MET A 99 2.16 -8.12 -10.96
N MET A 100 1.28 -9.08 -10.70
CA MET A 100 1.67 -10.48 -10.43
C MET A 100 2.22 -11.16 -11.67
N PHE A 101 1.72 -10.86 -12.85
CA PHE A 101 2.29 -11.37 -14.11
C PHE A 101 3.68 -10.78 -14.36
N ASP A 102 3.90 -9.52 -14.04
CA ASP A 102 5.19 -8.84 -14.19
C ASP A 102 6.23 -9.33 -13.18
N ASP A 103 5.79 -9.70 -11.98
CA ASP A 103 6.66 -10.22 -10.93
C ASP A 103 5.99 -11.39 -10.19
N ALA A 104 6.31 -12.60 -10.63
CA ALA A 104 5.75 -13.84 -10.07
C ALA A 104 6.25 -14.16 -8.66
N SER A 105 7.16 -13.37 -8.09
CA SER A 105 7.64 -13.57 -6.72
C SER A 105 6.65 -13.06 -5.66
N TYR A 106 5.64 -12.28 -6.03
CA TYR A 106 4.54 -11.94 -5.13
C TYR A 106 3.79 -13.22 -4.73
N ASN A 107 3.67 -13.44 -3.43
CA ASN A 107 3.04 -14.64 -2.88
C ASN A 107 1.91 -14.36 -1.88
N VAL A 108 1.56 -13.09 -1.71
CA VAL A 108 0.47 -12.65 -0.83
C VAL A 108 -0.39 -11.64 -1.56
N LEU A 109 -1.68 -11.92 -1.65
CA LEU A 109 -2.71 -11.01 -2.13
C LEU A 109 -3.54 -10.53 -0.95
N ILE A 110 -3.52 -9.24 -0.71
CA ILE A 110 -4.28 -8.61 0.36
C ILE A 110 -5.47 -7.87 -0.25
N LYS A 111 -6.65 -8.16 0.29
CA LYS A 111 -7.87 -7.38 0.03
C LYS A 111 -8.11 -6.47 1.23
N ILE A 112 -8.16 -5.17 0.99
CA ILE A 112 -8.36 -4.16 2.02
C ILE A 112 -9.79 -3.62 1.90
N ILE A 113 -10.54 -3.69 2.99
CA ILE A 113 -11.77 -2.92 3.16
C ILE A 113 -11.37 -1.64 3.87
N GLY A 114 -11.41 -0.51 3.16
CA GLY A 114 -10.83 0.74 3.62
C GLY A 114 -11.82 1.89 3.66
N LYS A 115 -11.44 2.97 4.35
CA LYS A 115 -12.24 4.19 4.52
C LYS A 115 -11.48 5.45 4.08
N ASN A 116 -10.19 5.50 4.35
CA ASN A 116 -9.38 6.73 4.28
C ASN A 116 -8.29 6.67 3.21
N GLY A 117 -8.28 5.65 2.38
CA GLY A 117 -7.38 5.58 1.23
C GLY A 117 -7.63 6.74 0.27
N LYS A 118 -6.55 7.29 -0.28
CA LYS A 118 -6.60 8.42 -1.19
C LYS A 118 -6.09 8.03 -2.57
N ASN A 119 -6.88 8.37 -3.59
CA ASN A 119 -6.49 8.16 -4.97
C ASN A 119 -5.40 9.16 -5.35
N ILE A 120 -4.23 8.67 -5.74
CA ILE A 120 -3.09 9.50 -6.17
C ILE A 120 -2.78 9.36 -7.66
N GLU A 121 -3.69 8.76 -8.42
CA GLU A 121 -3.52 8.44 -9.83
C GLU A 121 -3.15 9.68 -10.68
N GLU A 122 -3.79 10.82 -10.44
CA GLU A 122 -3.51 12.05 -11.18
C GLU A 122 -2.09 12.60 -10.96
N ALA A 123 -1.52 12.34 -9.79
CA ALA A 123 -0.16 12.78 -9.45
C ALA A 123 0.90 11.70 -9.71
N SER A 124 0.48 10.49 -10.04
CA SER A 124 1.38 9.34 -10.24
C SER A 124 2.15 9.45 -11.54
N LEU A 125 3.40 8.98 -11.52
CA LEU A 125 4.18 8.72 -12.74
C LEU A 125 3.77 7.41 -13.41
N LEU A 126 3.00 6.57 -12.72
CA LEU A 126 2.51 5.27 -13.19
C LEU A 126 0.98 5.19 -13.02
N PRO A 127 0.21 6.01 -13.75
CA PRO A 127 -1.24 6.10 -13.55
C PRO A 127 -1.98 4.79 -13.83
N ALA A 128 -1.42 3.89 -14.64
CA ALA A 128 -2.01 2.58 -14.91
C ALA A 128 -2.09 1.68 -13.67
N GLU A 129 -1.30 1.93 -12.64
CA GLU A 129 -1.37 1.21 -11.37
C GLU A 129 -2.61 1.56 -10.56
N LYS A 130 -3.31 2.64 -10.90
CA LYS A 130 -4.55 3.09 -10.22
C LYS A 130 -4.38 3.10 -8.71
N GLU A 131 -3.31 3.75 -8.27
CA GLU A 131 -2.84 3.69 -6.89
C GLU A 131 -3.73 4.44 -5.92
N VAL A 132 -4.01 3.77 -4.81
CA VAL A 132 -4.65 4.35 -3.62
C VAL A 132 -3.68 4.20 -2.46
N LEU A 133 -3.36 5.31 -1.82
CA LEU A 133 -2.36 5.36 -0.76
C LEU A 133 -3.02 5.63 0.59
N PHE A 134 -2.68 4.79 1.56
CA PHE A 134 -3.04 4.99 2.97
C PHE A 134 -1.89 5.68 3.69
N LYS A 135 -2.23 6.59 4.59
CA LYS A 135 -1.26 7.32 5.40
C LYS A 135 -0.41 6.38 6.25
N SER A 136 0.78 6.85 6.62
CA SER A 136 1.60 6.18 7.64
C SER A 136 0.81 5.99 8.94
N ASN A 137 1.11 4.92 9.66
CA ASN A 137 0.45 4.54 10.92
C ASN A 137 -1.03 4.13 10.78
N THR A 138 -1.49 3.76 9.59
CA THR A 138 -2.83 3.20 9.41
C THR A 138 -2.91 1.83 10.06
N LYS A 139 -3.97 1.60 10.81
CA LYS A 139 -4.24 0.33 11.51
C LYS A 139 -5.29 -0.47 10.77
N PHE A 140 -5.05 -1.77 10.68
CA PHE A 140 -5.96 -2.72 10.05
C PHE A 140 -6.25 -3.89 10.99
N LEU A 141 -7.51 -4.30 11.06
CA LEU A 141 -7.88 -5.57 11.66
C LEU A 141 -7.61 -6.69 10.67
N VAL A 142 -6.89 -7.72 11.10
CA VAL A 142 -6.63 -8.90 10.27
C VAL A 142 -7.84 -9.82 10.32
N GLY A 143 -8.44 -10.06 9.17
CA GLY A 143 -9.56 -10.97 9.00
C GLY A 143 -9.10 -12.35 8.54
N GLU A 144 -9.77 -12.89 7.53
CA GLU A 144 -9.48 -14.22 7.00
C GLU A 144 -8.09 -14.29 6.37
N ILE A 145 -7.40 -15.39 6.63
CA ILE A 145 -6.14 -15.77 5.98
C ILE A 145 -6.32 -17.20 5.44
N LYS A 146 -6.15 -17.36 4.13
CA LYS A 146 -6.30 -18.67 3.50
C LYS A 146 -5.44 -18.80 2.25
N PRO A 147 -5.02 -20.04 1.89
CA PRO A 147 -4.42 -20.28 0.60
C PRO A 147 -5.47 -20.17 -0.51
N ILE A 148 -5.07 -19.62 -1.65
CA ILE A 148 -5.85 -19.58 -2.87
C ILE A 148 -4.96 -19.95 -4.06
N PRO A 149 -5.52 -20.47 -5.17
CA PRO A 149 -4.74 -20.68 -6.38
C PRO A 149 -4.16 -19.36 -6.88
N SER A 150 -2.89 -19.36 -7.29
CA SER A 150 -2.28 -18.16 -7.86
C SER A 150 -2.98 -17.79 -9.18
N PRO A 151 -3.36 -16.52 -9.39
CA PRO A 151 -3.92 -16.09 -10.66
C PRO A 151 -2.99 -16.26 -11.86
N VAL A 152 -1.66 -16.29 -11.61
CA VAL A 152 -0.67 -16.39 -12.67
C VAL A 152 -0.13 -17.83 -12.84
N ASN A 153 -0.27 -18.68 -11.85
CA ASN A 153 0.08 -20.09 -11.92
C ASN A 153 -0.89 -20.91 -11.06
N PRO A 154 -2.02 -21.38 -11.65
CA PRO A 154 -3.07 -22.07 -10.89
C PRO A 154 -2.63 -23.38 -10.20
N ASN A 155 -1.47 -23.92 -10.55
CA ASN A 155 -0.90 -25.12 -9.90
C ASN A 155 -0.18 -24.81 -8.58
N GLU A 156 0.01 -23.53 -8.28
CA GLU A 156 0.61 -23.05 -7.04
C GLU A 156 -0.40 -22.25 -6.25
N ASN A 157 -0.23 -22.24 -4.93
CA ASN A 157 -1.05 -21.40 -4.06
C ASN A 157 -0.27 -20.18 -3.60
N ILE A 158 -1.00 -19.08 -3.45
CA ILE A 158 -0.56 -17.89 -2.72
C ILE A 158 -1.44 -17.71 -1.49
N MET A 159 -1.03 -16.88 -0.56
CA MET A 159 -1.85 -16.56 0.61
C MET A 159 -2.76 -15.37 0.32
N PHE A 160 -4.03 -15.51 0.62
CA PHE A 160 -5.01 -14.44 0.61
C PHE A 160 -5.21 -13.93 2.04
N ILE A 161 -5.19 -12.61 2.22
CA ILE A 161 -5.42 -11.96 3.52
C ILE A 161 -6.47 -10.87 3.35
N ASN A 162 -7.45 -10.85 4.23
CA ASN A 162 -8.42 -9.77 4.31
C ASN A 162 -8.02 -8.82 5.43
N LEU A 163 -7.87 -7.53 5.13
CA LEU A 163 -7.61 -6.46 6.10
C LEU A 163 -8.77 -5.49 6.11
N ILE A 164 -9.14 -5.04 7.30
CA ILE A 164 -10.21 -4.06 7.50
C ILE A 164 -9.62 -2.86 8.21
N GLU A 165 -9.67 -1.69 7.57
CA GLU A 165 -9.21 -0.44 8.18
C GLU A 165 -10.02 -0.11 9.42
N LYS A 166 -9.32 0.22 10.49
CA LYS A 166 -9.94 0.59 11.78
C LYS A 166 -10.23 2.07 11.89
#